data_6de5976e03857fddddd55a2e55bdf55e
#
_entry.id   6de5976e03857fddddd55a2e55bdf55e
#
_cell.length_a   1.000
_cell.length_b   1.000
_cell.length_c   1.000
_cell.angle_alpha   90.00
_cell.angle_beta   90.00
_cell.angle_gamma   90.00
#
_symmetry.space_group_name_H-M   'P 1'
#
loop_
_entity.id
_entity.type
_entity.pdbx_description
1 polymer ?
#
loop_
_entity_poly.entity_id
_entity_poly.type
_entity_poly.pdbx_seq_one_letter_code
_entity_poly.pdbx_strand_id
1 'polypeptide(L)'
;MITLDTNIAAGNATTQYLNFDFDSMTKFGNKFFCANASGIYELDGTTNMFPSNPINRENIESYFELITFDFDISSQKRLRAVYLGYEATGTITLKIYTELSSEHTYQVPATTSGRMARKININRSLKGRYWTFEIYGQNTTYAIDMIQVLPIVRSHGFDKN
;
A
#
# COMPACT_ATOMS: atom_id res chain seq x y z
N MET A 1 -15.73 -3.87 0.75
CA MET A 1 -15.79 -5.32 0.43
C MET A 1 -14.43 -5.94 0.65
N ILE A 2 -14.36 -7.13 1.21
CA ILE A 2 -13.10 -7.90 1.36
C ILE A 2 -13.19 -9.09 0.42
N THR A 3 -12.19 -9.30 -0.41
CA THR A 3 -12.08 -10.45 -1.30
C THR A 3 -10.86 -11.29 -0.93
N LEU A 4 -10.98 -12.59 -1.03
CA LEU A 4 -9.88 -13.54 -0.89
C LEU A 4 -9.60 -14.14 -2.26
N ASP A 5 -8.40 -13.94 -2.77
CA ASP A 5 -7.93 -14.65 -3.95
C ASP A 5 -7.37 -16.00 -3.51
N THR A 6 -8.07 -17.07 -3.88
CA THR A 6 -7.67 -18.45 -3.55
C THR A 6 -6.69 -19.04 -4.57
N ASN A 7 -6.21 -18.26 -5.52
CA ASN A 7 -5.19 -18.71 -6.46
C ASN A 7 -3.87 -18.96 -5.72
N ILE A 8 -3.35 -20.17 -5.82
CA ILE A 8 -2.09 -20.58 -5.18
C ILE A 8 -0.92 -19.70 -5.63
N ALA A 9 -0.92 -19.26 -6.90
CA ALA A 9 0.10 -18.36 -7.44
C ALA A 9 0.06 -16.95 -6.82
N ALA A 10 -1.10 -16.52 -6.33
CA ALA A 10 -1.29 -15.24 -5.63
C ALA A 10 -1.04 -15.35 -4.11
N GLY A 11 -0.71 -16.54 -3.60
CA GLY A 11 -0.44 -16.74 -2.17
C GLY A 11 -1.64 -16.52 -1.27
N ASN A 12 -2.87 -16.73 -1.77
CA ASN A 12 -4.12 -16.47 -1.04
C ASN A 12 -4.22 -15.00 -0.57
N ALA A 13 -3.86 -14.07 -1.45
CA ALA A 13 -3.88 -12.64 -1.14
C ALA A 13 -5.29 -12.15 -0.76
N THR A 14 -5.36 -11.35 0.29
CA THR A 14 -6.60 -10.69 0.71
C THR A 14 -6.58 -9.25 0.21
N THR A 15 -7.65 -8.82 -0.45
CA THR A 15 -7.79 -7.46 -0.96
C THR A 15 -9.03 -6.83 -0.33
N GLN A 16 -8.90 -5.60 0.14
CA GLN A 16 -10.02 -4.80 0.60
C GLN A 16 -10.30 -3.69 -0.43
N TYR A 17 -11.55 -3.64 -0.90
CA TYR A 17 -12.03 -2.54 -1.71
C TYR A 17 -12.73 -1.52 -0.81
N LEU A 18 -12.22 -0.30 -0.78
CA LEU A 18 -12.90 0.87 -0.26
C LEU A 18 -13.80 1.42 -1.37
N ASN A 19 -14.81 2.18 -1.04
CA ASN A 19 -15.76 2.75 -2.00
C ASN A 19 -16.52 1.72 -2.85
N PHE A 20 -16.69 0.52 -2.30
CA PHE A 20 -17.46 -0.54 -2.94
C PHE A 20 -18.88 -0.56 -2.34
N ASP A 21 -19.64 0.49 -2.63
CA ASP A 21 -20.99 0.71 -2.11
C ASP A 21 -22.03 0.15 -3.11
N PHE A 22 -22.06 -1.18 -3.22
CA PHE A 22 -23.02 -1.89 -4.05
C PHE A 22 -23.91 -2.81 -3.21
N ASP A 23 -25.21 -2.77 -3.51
CA ASP A 23 -26.22 -3.60 -2.86
C ASP A 23 -26.27 -5.03 -3.42
N SER A 24 -25.90 -5.17 -4.69
CA SER A 24 -25.93 -6.46 -5.39
C SER A 24 -24.83 -6.58 -6.43
N MET A 25 -24.44 -7.82 -6.71
CA MET A 25 -23.45 -8.16 -7.73
C MET A 25 -23.87 -9.42 -8.48
N THR A 26 -23.66 -9.42 -9.79
CA THR A 26 -23.92 -10.59 -10.64
C THR A 26 -22.85 -10.73 -11.72
N LYS A 27 -22.73 -11.96 -12.23
CA LYS A 27 -21.90 -12.24 -13.41
C LYS A 27 -22.82 -12.55 -14.59
N PHE A 28 -22.61 -11.85 -15.69
CA PHE A 28 -23.29 -12.11 -16.95
C PHE A 28 -22.25 -12.26 -18.07
N GLY A 29 -22.19 -13.47 -18.63
CA GLY A 29 -21.11 -13.83 -19.55
C GLY A 29 -19.73 -13.75 -18.86
N ASN A 30 -18.82 -12.98 -19.42
CA ASN A 30 -17.47 -12.74 -18.87
C ASN A 30 -17.37 -11.43 -18.07
N LYS A 31 -18.50 -10.75 -17.85
CA LYS A 31 -18.54 -9.44 -17.18
C LYS A 31 -19.18 -9.55 -15.81
N PHE A 32 -18.67 -8.77 -14.88
CA PHE A 32 -19.26 -8.60 -13.56
C PHE A 32 -20.02 -7.27 -13.52
N PHE A 33 -21.23 -7.30 -13.01
CA PHE A 33 -22.06 -6.13 -12.84
C PHE A 33 -22.42 -5.97 -11.38
N CYS A 34 -22.38 -4.73 -10.92
CA CYS A 34 -22.81 -4.33 -9.59
C CYS A 34 -23.93 -3.31 -9.71
N ALA A 35 -24.82 -3.28 -8.74
CA ALA A 35 -25.93 -2.32 -8.71
C ALA A 35 -26.08 -1.72 -7.33
N ASN A 36 -26.46 -0.44 -7.30
CA ASN A 36 -26.91 0.27 -6.12
C ASN A 36 -28.08 1.21 -6.50
N ALA A 37 -28.53 2.05 -5.58
CA ALA A 37 -29.61 3.01 -5.80
C ALA A 37 -29.33 4.00 -6.96
N SER A 38 -28.07 4.21 -7.32
CA SER A 38 -27.65 5.15 -8.37
C SER A 38 -27.55 4.53 -9.77
N GLY A 39 -27.52 3.19 -9.88
CA GLY A 39 -27.46 2.53 -11.17
C GLY A 39 -26.79 1.17 -11.20
N ILE A 40 -26.54 0.68 -12.41
CA ILE A 40 -25.83 -0.56 -12.70
C ILE A 40 -24.45 -0.21 -13.28
N TYR A 41 -23.44 -0.89 -12.77
CA TYR A 41 -22.02 -0.64 -13.09
C TYR A 41 -21.38 -1.93 -13.59
N GLU A 42 -20.55 -1.82 -14.62
CA GLU A 42 -19.69 -2.91 -15.05
C GLU A 42 -18.34 -2.81 -14.30
N LEU A 43 -17.89 -3.91 -13.71
CA LEU A 43 -16.56 -4.01 -13.12
C LEU A 43 -15.59 -4.50 -14.20
N ASP A 44 -14.90 -3.59 -14.86
CA ASP A 44 -13.90 -3.90 -15.89
C ASP A 44 -12.47 -3.98 -15.33
N GLY A 45 -12.28 -3.58 -14.09
CA GLY A 45 -11.00 -3.63 -13.39
C GLY A 45 -10.02 -2.53 -13.75
N THR A 46 -10.36 -1.63 -14.66
CA THR A 46 -9.43 -0.62 -15.19
C THR A 46 -9.77 0.82 -14.79
N THR A 47 -11.04 1.12 -14.55
CA THR A 47 -11.46 2.48 -14.22
C THR A 47 -12.70 2.50 -13.32
N ASN A 48 -12.76 3.44 -12.36
CA ASN A 48 -13.97 3.82 -11.65
C ASN A 48 -14.79 4.80 -12.51
N MET A 49 -15.38 4.31 -13.60
CA MET A 49 -16.25 5.16 -14.43
C MET A 49 -17.70 4.88 -14.07
N PHE A 50 -18.41 5.93 -13.64
CA PHE A 50 -19.86 5.92 -13.63
C PHE A 50 -20.39 6.05 -15.07
N PRO A 51 -21.16 5.09 -15.58
CA PRO A 51 -21.68 5.16 -16.97
C PRO A 51 -22.52 6.39 -17.23
N SER A 52 -23.13 6.97 -16.19
CA SER A 52 -24.01 8.13 -16.29
C SER A 52 -23.29 9.48 -16.33
N ASN A 53 -22.00 9.54 -15.99
CA ASN A 53 -21.24 10.79 -16.03
C ASN A 53 -19.75 10.56 -16.34
N PRO A 54 -19.36 10.57 -17.63
CA PRO A 54 -17.96 10.36 -18.03
C PRO A 54 -17.01 11.49 -17.57
N ILE A 55 -17.53 12.56 -16.97
CA ILE A 55 -16.75 13.70 -16.48
C ILE A 55 -16.24 13.44 -15.05
N ASN A 56 -16.97 12.67 -14.26
CA ASN A 56 -16.55 12.33 -12.89
C ASN A 56 -15.81 10.98 -12.85
N ARG A 57 -14.58 11.00 -13.29
CA ARG A 57 -13.65 9.88 -13.08
C ARG A 57 -13.11 9.98 -11.66
N GLU A 58 -13.54 9.11 -10.79
CA GLU A 58 -12.88 8.95 -9.51
C GLU A 58 -11.64 8.10 -9.71
N ASN A 59 -10.55 8.57 -9.14
CA ASN A 59 -9.29 7.82 -9.15
C ASN A 59 -9.43 6.58 -8.28
N ILE A 60 -8.98 5.42 -8.79
CA ILE A 60 -8.87 4.22 -7.98
C ILE A 60 -7.71 4.41 -7.01
N GLU A 61 -8.05 4.41 -5.73
CA GLU A 61 -7.08 4.42 -4.65
C GLU A 61 -6.91 3.00 -4.13
N SER A 62 -5.66 2.57 -4.07
CA SER A 62 -5.30 1.28 -3.49
C SER A 62 -4.24 1.48 -2.42
N TYR A 63 -4.36 0.79 -1.31
CA TYR A 63 -3.32 0.81 -0.28
C TYR A 63 -3.12 -0.57 0.32
N PHE A 64 -1.93 -0.76 0.84
CA PHE A 64 -1.50 -1.94 1.56
C PHE A 64 -0.74 -1.48 2.80
N GLU A 65 -1.26 -1.83 3.97
CA GLU A 65 -0.65 -1.49 5.25
C GLU A 65 -0.07 -2.74 5.90
N LEU A 66 1.16 -2.64 6.36
CA LEU A 66 1.80 -3.67 7.17
C LEU A 66 1.42 -3.52 8.63
N ILE A 67 1.43 -4.62 9.36
CA ILE A 67 1.30 -4.60 10.82
C ILE A 67 2.40 -3.71 11.43
N THR A 68 2.11 -3.16 12.59
CA THR A 68 3.09 -2.34 13.32
C THR A 68 4.23 -3.19 13.83
N PHE A 69 5.46 -2.76 13.56
CA PHE A 69 6.69 -3.45 13.98
C PHE A 69 7.44 -2.68 15.05
N ASP A 70 8.01 -3.40 16.00
CA ASP A 70 9.01 -2.88 16.94
C ASP A 70 10.42 -3.45 16.65
N PHE A 71 10.55 -4.32 15.65
CA PHE A 71 11.79 -4.99 15.25
C PHE A 71 12.48 -5.74 16.39
N ASP A 72 11.70 -6.27 17.34
CA ASP A 72 12.18 -6.97 18.54
C ASP A 72 13.13 -6.12 19.41
N ILE A 73 13.02 -4.79 19.28
CA ILE A 73 13.87 -3.84 20.02
C ILE A 73 12.97 -2.87 20.79
N SER A 74 12.95 -2.98 22.09
CA SER A 74 12.09 -2.18 22.96
C SER A 74 12.45 -0.69 23.04
N SER A 75 13.66 -0.31 22.64
CA SER A 75 14.12 1.07 22.65
C SER A 75 13.68 1.85 21.41
N GLN A 76 13.66 3.17 21.55
CA GLN A 76 13.48 4.08 20.42
C GLN A 76 14.60 3.90 19.39
N LYS A 77 14.23 3.79 18.14
CA LYS A 77 15.17 3.59 17.02
C LYS A 77 14.91 4.57 15.89
N ARG A 78 15.86 4.66 14.98
CA ARG A 78 15.74 5.33 13.69
C ARG A 78 15.83 4.30 12.58
N LEU A 79 15.26 4.61 11.44
CA LEU A 79 15.50 3.83 10.23
C LEU A 79 16.50 4.56 9.36
N ARG A 80 17.45 3.82 8.80
CA ARG A 80 18.39 4.35 7.81
C ARG A 80 17.77 4.38 6.43
N ALA A 81 17.18 3.27 6.05
CA ALA A 81 16.57 3.10 4.74
C ALA A 81 15.52 1.99 4.76
N VAL A 82 14.61 2.07 3.83
CA VAL A 82 13.72 0.98 3.43
C VAL A 82 14.13 0.55 2.02
N TYR A 83 14.29 -0.74 1.80
CA TYR A 83 14.45 -1.32 0.47
C TYR A 83 13.11 -1.91 0.07
N LEU A 84 12.62 -1.46 -1.05
CA LEU A 84 11.35 -1.89 -1.62
C LEU A 84 11.62 -2.64 -2.92
N GLY A 85 11.24 -3.93 -2.97
CA GLY A 85 11.15 -4.70 -4.21
C GLY A 85 9.74 -4.57 -4.75
N TYR A 86 9.59 -4.06 -5.96
CA TYR A 86 8.28 -3.74 -6.50
C TYR A 86 8.26 -3.69 -8.02
N GLU A 87 7.04 -3.76 -8.55
CA GLU A 87 6.70 -3.43 -9.93
C GLU A 87 5.51 -2.47 -9.89
N ALA A 88 5.55 -1.37 -10.64
CA ALA A 88 4.47 -0.39 -10.66
C ALA A 88 4.38 0.32 -12.00
N THR A 89 3.16 0.51 -12.50
CA THR A 89 2.89 1.22 -13.76
C THR A 89 2.93 2.74 -13.61
N GLY A 90 2.80 3.23 -12.39
CA GLY A 90 2.85 4.65 -12.04
C GLY A 90 3.59 4.87 -10.72
N THR A 91 3.64 6.12 -10.30
CA THR A 91 4.24 6.48 -9.01
C THR A 91 3.38 5.95 -7.86
N ILE A 92 4.02 5.27 -6.92
CA ILE A 92 3.42 4.85 -5.65
C ILE A 92 4.02 5.65 -4.50
N THR A 93 3.34 5.69 -3.38
CA THR A 93 3.77 6.43 -2.19
C THR A 93 4.01 5.44 -1.05
N LEU A 94 5.21 5.46 -0.48
CA LEU A 94 5.48 4.81 0.79
C LEU A 94 5.19 5.81 1.90
N LYS A 95 4.25 5.47 2.77
CA LYS A 95 3.94 6.23 3.98
C LYS A 95 4.49 5.50 5.20
N ILE A 96 5.06 6.24 6.11
CA ILE A 96 5.64 5.71 7.34
C ILE A 96 5.07 6.47 8.53
N TYR A 97 4.57 5.72 9.49
CA TYR A 97 4.02 6.22 10.73
C TYR A 97 4.85 5.73 11.91
N THR A 98 4.93 6.53 12.95
CA THR A 98 5.46 6.13 14.25
C THR A 98 4.54 6.65 15.35
N GLU A 99 4.64 6.10 16.55
CA GLU A 99 3.88 6.59 17.71
C GLU A 99 4.20 8.04 18.08
N LEU A 100 5.35 8.57 17.64
CA LEU A 100 5.82 9.93 17.95
C LEU A 100 5.64 10.92 16.81
N SER A 101 5.29 10.45 15.63
CA SER A 101 5.26 11.25 14.43
C SER A 101 4.07 10.87 13.57
N SER A 102 3.43 11.89 13.04
CA SER A 102 2.43 11.75 12.00
C SER A 102 3.04 11.16 10.72
N GLU A 103 2.25 11.04 9.70
CA GLU A 103 2.61 10.53 8.38
C GLU A 103 3.87 11.19 7.78
N HIS A 104 4.78 10.36 7.30
CA HIS A 104 5.90 10.76 6.45
C HIS A 104 5.81 10.02 5.11
N THR A 105 5.80 10.77 4.02
CA THR A 105 5.60 10.25 2.68
C THR A 105 6.88 10.25 1.85
N TYR A 106 7.06 9.21 1.05
CA TYR A 106 8.17 9.05 0.12
C TYR A 106 7.63 8.60 -1.23
N GLN A 107 7.91 9.38 -2.28
CA GLN A 107 7.50 9.03 -3.63
C GLN A 107 8.42 7.97 -4.23
N VAL A 108 7.82 6.92 -4.77
CA VAL A 108 8.49 5.81 -5.42
C VAL A 108 8.02 5.77 -6.88
N PRO A 109 8.90 6.07 -7.86
CA PRO A 109 8.49 6.18 -9.25
C PRO A 109 8.08 4.82 -9.85
N ALA A 110 7.41 4.88 -10.97
CA ALA A 110 7.11 3.72 -11.79
C ALA A 110 8.36 2.92 -12.13
N THR A 111 8.19 1.62 -12.36
CA THR A 111 9.26 0.77 -12.87
C THR A 111 9.35 0.90 -14.40
N THR A 112 10.56 0.85 -14.93
CA THR A 112 10.80 0.95 -16.39
C THR A 112 10.73 -0.40 -17.09
N SER A 113 11.04 -1.48 -16.38
CA SER A 113 11.01 -2.84 -16.91
C SER A 113 10.88 -3.86 -15.78
N GLY A 114 9.69 -4.42 -15.62
CA GLY A 114 9.44 -5.48 -14.64
C GLY A 114 9.78 -5.08 -13.19
N ARG A 115 10.12 -6.06 -12.38
CA ARG A 115 10.42 -5.88 -10.95
C ARG A 115 11.75 -5.18 -10.74
N MET A 116 11.74 -4.21 -9.83
CA MET A 116 12.92 -3.43 -9.43
C MET A 116 13.05 -3.39 -7.92
N ALA A 117 14.29 -3.30 -7.44
CA ALA A 117 14.57 -3.01 -6.04
C ALA A 117 15.02 -1.55 -5.89
N ARG A 118 14.43 -0.81 -4.95
CA ARG A 118 14.76 0.58 -4.69
C ARG A 118 15.06 0.82 -3.23
N LYS A 119 16.15 1.54 -2.99
CA LYS A 119 16.49 2.06 -1.67
C LYS A 119 15.83 3.42 -1.46
N ILE A 120 15.09 3.56 -0.38
CA ILE A 120 14.45 4.80 0.07
C ILE A 120 15.14 5.24 1.35
N ASN A 121 15.84 6.37 1.31
CA ASN A 121 16.50 6.91 2.50
C ASN A 121 15.47 7.59 3.40
N ILE A 122 15.42 7.18 4.66
CA ILE A 122 14.46 7.69 5.62
C ILE A 122 15.01 8.95 6.32
N ASN A 123 14.13 9.91 6.55
CA ASN A 123 14.48 11.15 7.21
C ASN A 123 15.09 10.86 8.60
N ARG A 124 16.25 11.48 8.87
CA ARG A 124 16.99 11.29 10.13
C ARG A 124 16.26 11.82 11.36
N SER A 125 15.30 12.72 11.20
CA SER A 125 14.48 13.24 12.29
C SER A 125 13.44 12.22 12.77
N LEU A 126 13.06 11.28 11.89
CA LEU A 126 12.04 10.30 12.20
C LEU A 126 12.58 9.26 13.20
N LYS A 127 11.91 9.19 14.34
CA LYS A 127 12.24 8.30 15.46
C LYS A 127 10.99 7.64 15.97
N GLY A 128 11.09 6.43 16.43
CA GLY A 128 9.99 5.73 17.06
C GLY A 128 10.42 4.40 17.63
N ARG A 129 9.57 3.87 18.50
CA ARG A 129 9.63 2.50 18.97
C ARG A 129 8.86 1.59 18.05
N TYR A 130 7.67 2.04 17.65
CA TYR A 130 6.74 1.33 16.77
C TYR A 130 6.68 2.00 15.43
N TRP A 131 6.62 1.19 14.36
CA TRP A 131 6.68 1.64 12.99
C TRP A 131 5.64 0.93 12.15
N THR A 132 4.84 1.70 11.44
CA THR A 132 3.86 1.19 10.48
C THR A 132 4.21 1.71 9.09
N PHE A 133 4.08 0.84 8.10
CA PHE A 133 4.36 1.15 6.70
C PHE A 133 3.10 0.92 5.89
N GLU A 134 2.74 1.91 5.08
CA GLU A 134 1.65 1.83 4.12
C GLU A 134 2.21 2.11 2.72
N ILE A 135 1.79 1.33 1.74
CA ILE A 135 2.06 1.61 0.33
C ILE A 135 0.74 2.01 -0.30
N TYR A 136 0.72 3.18 -0.88
CA TYR A 136 -0.44 3.80 -1.48
C TYR A 136 -0.21 4.04 -2.97
N GLY A 137 -1.20 3.73 -3.78
CA GLY A 137 -1.23 3.99 -5.22
C GLY A 137 -2.54 4.62 -5.65
N GLN A 138 -2.46 5.58 -6.54
CA GLN A 138 -3.61 6.21 -7.16
C GLN A 138 -3.55 6.01 -8.66
N ASN A 139 -4.57 5.37 -9.23
CA ASN A 139 -4.62 5.00 -10.65
C ASN A 139 -3.38 4.22 -11.14
N THR A 140 -2.81 3.41 -10.26
CA THR A 140 -1.55 2.70 -10.50
C THR A 140 -1.73 1.24 -10.13
N THR A 141 -1.39 0.36 -11.04
CA THR A 141 -1.24 -1.07 -10.74
C THR A 141 0.15 -1.29 -10.18
N TYR A 142 0.25 -1.95 -9.04
CA TYR A 142 1.53 -2.28 -8.44
C TYR A 142 1.52 -3.64 -7.76
N ALA A 143 2.68 -4.24 -7.67
CA ALA A 143 2.96 -5.45 -6.91
C ALA A 143 4.18 -5.22 -6.02
N ILE A 144 4.10 -5.66 -4.78
CA ILE A 144 5.21 -5.58 -3.82
C ILE A 144 5.66 -6.98 -3.49
N ASP A 145 6.93 -7.27 -3.65
CA ASP A 145 7.53 -8.58 -3.35
C ASP A 145 8.50 -8.55 -2.18
N MET A 146 9.02 -7.37 -1.82
CA MET A 146 9.94 -7.24 -0.70
C MET A 146 9.83 -5.88 -0.03
N ILE A 147 9.79 -5.88 1.30
CA ILE A 147 10.02 -4.70 2.13
C ILE A 147 11.10 -5.08 3.15
N GLN A 148 12.29 -4.53 3.00
CA GLN A 148 13.38 -4.72 3.94
C GLN A 148 13.72 -3.40 4.61
N VAL A 149 13.80 -3.40 5.93
CA VAL A 149 14.04 -2.21 6.75
C VAL A 149 15.38 -2.30 7.44
N LEU A 150 16.15 -1.21 7.43
CA LEU A 150 17.41 -1.12 8.15
C LEU A 150 17.27 -0.22 9.39
N PRO A 151 17.00 -0.79 10.57
CA PRO A 151 16.96 -0.04 11.81
C PRO A 151 18.38 0.38 12.26
N ILE A 152 18.49 1.54 12.88
CA ILE A 152 19.66 2.00 13.60
C ILE A 152 19.32 2.08 15.08
N VAL A 153 19.92 1.19 15.83
CA VAL A 153 19.84 1.21 17.29
C VAL A 153 21.02 1.99 17.83
N ARG A 154 20.78 2.99 18.66
CA ARG A 154 21.84 3.57 19.47
C ARG A 154 22.04 2.64 20.68
N SER A 155 23.17 1.98 20.76
CA SER A 155 23.60 1.45 22.04
C SER A 155 23.83 2.63 22.97
N HIS A 156 23.03 2.77 24.02
CA HIS A 156 23.46 3.59 25.14
C HIS A 156 24.69 2.89 25.70
N GLY A 157 25.87 3.48 25.48
CA GLY A 157 27.04 3.09 26.24
C GLY A 157 26.65 3.21 27.73
N PHE A 158 26.73 2.11 28.45
CA PHE A 158 26.77 2.22 29.90
C PHE A 158 27.98 3.07 30.23
N ASP A 159 27.74 4.28 30.72
CA ASP A 159 28.80 5.05 31.35
C ASP A 159 29.34 4.15 32.49
N LYS A 160 30.56 3.67 32.29
CA LYS A 160 31.33 3.05 33.35
C LYS A 160 31.68 4.17 34.34
N ASN A 161 30.91 4.25 35.43
CA ASN A 161 31.37 4.88 36.66
C ASN A 161 32.40 3.99 37.32
#